data_dd2fcd3cbe2e4fa662503e19587a702a
#
_entry.id   dd2fcd3cbe2e4fa662503e19587a702a
#
_cell.length_a   1.000
_cell.length_b   1.000
_cell.length_c   1.000
_cell.angle_alpha   90.00
_cell.angle_beta   90.00
_cell.angle_gamma   90.00
#
_symmetry.space_group_name_H-M   'P 1'
#
loop_
_entity.id
_entity.type
_entity.pdbx_description
1 polymer ?
#
loop_
_entity_poly.entity_id
_entity_poly.type
_entity_poly.pdbx_seq_one_letter_code
_entity_poly.pdbx_strand_id
1 'polypeptide(L)'
;MFNMGSRDVSEYWELIALFSKMTSLYLFRCMGDFTTIRNNITMGACGFTDKEIADAAAKADCDFLNDFEKPLDVSIGKEIDPEAIELSGGQSQRIALARCFLSRSSLILLDEPTAAIDPIFEKSLIAHLLKVMSAKTSMIITHRLDITQFVDRIYVMEDGEIVESGNFKELMSKKSIFKDMYESQRGIKV
;
A
#
# COMPACT_ATOMS: atom_id res chain seq x y z
N MET A 1 26.49 5.05 -3.59
CA MET A 1 26.80 3.94 -2.68
C MET A 1 26.57 4.47 -1.26
N PHE A 2 25.36 4.26 -0.69
CA PHE A 2 25.06 4.71 0.68
C PHE A 2 25.74 3.76 1.65
N ASN A 3 26.68 4.27 2.44
CA ASN A 3 27.34 3.52 3.49
C ASN A 3 26.35 3.41 4.68
N MET A 4 25.68 2.28 4.78
CA MET A 4 24.87 1.92 5.94
C MET A 4 25.83 1.48 7.05
N GLY A 5 26.32 2.46 7.83
CA GLY A 5 27.02 2.16 9.07
C GLY A 5 26.12 1.33 10.00
N SER A 6 26.73 0.59 10.92
CA SER A 6 26.19 -0.41 11.82
C SER A 6 25.07 0.08 12.79
N ARG A 7 24.01 0.69 12.29
CA ARG A 7 22.80 0.95 13.04
C ARG A 7 21.92 -0.27 13.01
N ASP A 8 21.28 -0.57 14.12
CA ASP A 8 20.34 -1.67 14.25
C ASP A 8 19.23 -1.52 13.21
N VAL A 9 18.98 -2.57 12.45
CA VAL A 9 17.99 -2.60 11.36
C VAL A 9 16.59 -2.26 11.89
N SER A 10 16.32 -2.48 13.18
CA SER A 10 15.05 -2.14 13.83
C SER A 10 14.71 -0.64 13.78
N GLU A 11 15.71 0.26 13.78
CA GLU A 11 15.48 1.72 13.69
C GLU A 11 14.98 2.15 12.30
N TYR A 12 15.20 1.34 11.25
CA TYR A 12 14.77 1.67 9.89
C TYR A 12 13.33 1.29 9.60
N TRP A 13 12.75 0.34 10.34
CA TRP A 13 11.36 -0.07 10.16
C TRP A 13 10.36 1.03 10.53
N GLU A 14 10.73 1.94 11.41
CA GLU A 14 9.93 3.14 11.72
C GLU A 14 9.95 4.17 10.57
N LEU A 15 10.94 4.09 9.68
CA LEU A 15 11.11 5.02 8.56
C LEU A 15 10.42 4.56 7.28
N ILE A 16 10.15 3.25 7.12
CA ILE A 16 9.68 2.66 5.87
C ILE A 16 8.38 1.90 6.12
N ALA A 17 7.28 2.38 5.57
CA ALA A 17 6.08 1.57 5.41
C ALA A 17 6.18 0.82 4.08
N LEU A 18 6.52 -0.48 4.15
CA LEU A 18 6.57 -1.35 2.98
C LEU A 18 5.16 -1.88 2.69
N PHE A 19 4.62 -1.51 1.56
CA PHE A 19 3.54 -2.22 0.91
C PHE A 19 4.17 -3.03 -0.23
N SER A 20 4.47 -4.29 0.03
CA SER A 20 4.90 -5.20 -1.03
C SER A 20 3.70 -6.00 -1.53
N LYS A 21 3.80 -6.54 -2.75
CA LYS A 21 2.86 -7.49 -3.37
C LYS A 21 2.65 -8.78 -2.55
N MET A 22 3.11 -8.78 -1.31
CA MET A 22 2.88 -9.86 -0.37
C MET A 22 1.44 -9.80 0.10
N THR A 23 0.56 -10.38 -0.69
CA THR A 23 -0.73 -10.93 -0.27
C THR A 23 -0.57 -11.99 0.83
N SER A 24 0.65 -12.29 1.23
CA SER A 24 0.94 -13.04 2.43
C SER A 24 0.68 -12.11 3.60
N LEU A 25 -0.44 -12.34 4.29
CA LEU A 25 -0.52 -12.02 5.70
C LEU A 25 0.85 -12.35 6.28
N TYR A 26 1.59 -11.34 6.74
CA TYR A 26 2.83 -11.60 7.43
C TYR A 26 2.49 -12.33 8.72
N LEU A 27 2.41 -13.65 8.63
CA LEU A 27 2.63 -14.55 9.73
C LEU A 27 4.11 -14.43 10.09
N PHE A 28 4.51 -13.28 10.60
CA PHE A 28 5.82 -13.11 11.18
C PHE A 28 5.87 -13.91 12.47
N ARG A 29 6.34 -15.14 12.34
CA ARG A 29 6.48 -16.17 13.36
C ARG A 29 7.48 -15.80 14.46
N CYS A 30 7.99 -14.59 14.51
CA CYS A 30 9.16 -14.30 15.34
C CYS A 30 8.95 -13.40 16.54
N MET A 31 7.91 -12.55 16.65
CA MET A 31 7.81 -11.61 17.78
C MET A 31 6.38 -11.10 18.05
N GLY A 32 5.46 -11.96 18.45
CA GLY A 32 4.18 -11.48 18.95
C GLY A 32 2.96 -12.11 18.29
N ASP A 33 1.82 -11.89 18.91
CA ASP A 33 0.51 -12.36 18.49
C ASP A 33 -0.02 -11.53 17.31
N PHE A 34 0.36 -11.87 16.09
CA PHE A 34 -0.15 -11.26 14.86
C PHE A 34 -1.44 -11.88 14.36
N THR A 35 -2.16 -12.56 15.23
CA THR A 35 -3.39 -13.27 14.86
C THR A 35 -4.57 -12.34 14.68
N THR A 36 -4.60 -11.16 15.32
CA THR A 36 -5.76 -10.26 15.26
C THR A 36 -5.67 -9.20 14.15
N ILE A 37 -6.81 -8.67 13.74
CA ILE A 37 -6.90 -7.51 12.82
C ILE A 37 -6.09 -6.33 13.38
N ARG A 38 -6.22 -6.01 14.68
CA ARG A 38 -5.45 -4.98 15.38
C ARG A 38 -3.96 -5.14 15.14
N ASN A 39 -3.44 -6.31 15.48
CA ASN A 39 -2.00 -6.59 15.39
C ASN A 39 -1.51 -6.59 13.95
N ASN A 40 -2.35 -6.97 13.00
CA ASN A 40 -2.02 -6.89 11.57
C ASN A 40 -1.98 -5.45 11.05
N ILE A 41 -2.86 -4.57 11.51
CA ILE A 41 -2.84 -3.16 11.09
C ILE A 41 -1.69 -2.40 11.77
N THR A 42 -1.46 -2.61 13.06
CA THR A 42 -0.41 -1.92 13.82
C THR A 42 0.99 -2.50 13.62
N MET A 43 1.11 -3.69 13.01
CA MET A 43 2.37 -4.46 12.96
C MET A 43 2.93 -4.76 14.36
N GLY A 44 2.04 -4.92 15.36
CA GLY A 44 2.43 -5.10 16.76
C GLY A 44 2.98 -3.85 17.44
N ALA A 45 3.01 -2.70 16.77
CA ALA A 45 3.47 -1.46 17.37
C ALA A 45 2.48 -0.93 18.41
N CYS A 46 3.02 -0.42 19.51
CA CYS A 46 2.25 0.23 20.57
C CYS A 46 2.00 1.72 20.28
N GLY A 47 1.05 2.32 21.02
CA GLY A 47 0.82 3.77 21.00
C GLY A 47 -0.18 4.24 19.95
N PHE A 48 -0.98 3.35 19.39
CA PHE A 48 -2.16 3.66 18.58
C PHE A 48 -3.43 3.41 19.39
N THR A 49 -4.37 4.33 19.31
CA THR A 49 -5.72 4.17 19.88
C THR A 49 -6.61 3.36 18.94
N ASP A 50 -7.64 2.71 19.48
CA ASP A 50 -8.63 1.97 18.68
C ASP A 50 -9.27 2.85 17.61
N LYS A 51 -9.47 4.13 17.92
CA LYS A 51 -10.00 5.11 16.98
C LYS A 51 -9.07 5.34 15.79
N GLU A 52 -7.75 5.51 16.03
CA GLU A 52 -6.77 5.68 14.95
C GLU A 52 -6.72 4.45 14.04
N ILE A 53 -6.78 3.25 14.64
CA ILE A 53 -6.79 1.99 13.89
C ILE A 53 -8.07 1.84 13.07
N ALA A 54 -9.23 2.13 13.67
CA ALA A 54 -10.52 2.10 12.98
C ALA A 54 -10.60 3.13 11.84
N ASP A 55 -10.10 4.36 12.06
CA ASP A 55 -10.02 5.40 11.04
C ASP A 55 -9.10 4.99 9.86
N ALA A 56 -8.01 4.31 10.15
CA ALA A 56 -7.12 3.78 9.12
C ALA A 56 -7.78 2.64 8.32
N ALA A 57 -8.47 1.74 9.00
CA ALA A 57 -9.25 0.67 8.38
C ALA A 57 -10.38 1.21 7.48
N ALA A 58 -11.12 2.22 7.96
CA ALA A 58 -12.17 2.87 7.18
C ALA A 58 -11.62 3.56 5.91
N LYS A 59 -10.46 4.24 5.99
CA LYS A 59 -9.80 4.82 4.80
C LYS A 59 -9.34 3.77 3.79
N ALA A 60 -9.12 2.54 4.24
CA ALA A 60 -8.76 1.39 3.40
C ALA A 60 -9.98 0.60 2.90
N ASP A 61 -11.18 1.11 3.11
CA ASP A 61 -12.46 0.46 2.76
C ASP A 61 -12.58 -0.96 3.37
N CYS A 62 -12.15 -1.12 4.63
CA CYS A 62 -12.28 -2.38 5.37
C CYS A 62 -13.70 -2.59 5.92
N ASP A 63 -14.75 -2.29 5.14
CA ASP A 63 -16.15 -2.36 5.58
C ASP A 63 -16.60 -3.74 6.03
N PHE A 64 -15.93 -4.80 5.53
CA PHE A 64 -16.16 -6.17 5.98
C PHE A 64 -15.92 -6.38 7.49
N LEU A 65 -15.22 -5.45 8.14
CA LEU A 65 -15.02 -5.48 9.60
C LEU A 65 -16.27 -5.09 10.37
N ASN A 66 -17.22 -4.40 9.75
CA ASN A 66 -18.48 -3.97 10.38
C ASN A 66 -19.42 -5.15 10.72
N ASP A 67 -19.17 -6.33 10.15
CA ASP A 67 -19.93 -7.54 10.43
C ASP A 67 -19.60 -8.15 11.81
N PHE A 68 -18.56 -7.64 12.49
CA PHE A 68 -18.08 -8.16 13.76
C PHE A 68 -18.38 -7.21 14.92
N GLU A 69 -18.78 -7.75 16.07
CA GLU A 69 -19.04 -6.97 17.29
C GLU A 69 -17.76 -6.28 17.80
N LYS A 70 -16.61 -6.98 17.69
CA LYS A 70 -15.28 -6.48 18.08
C LYS A 70 -14.31 -6.62 16.92
N PRO A 71 -14.42 -5.76 15.90
CA PRO A 71 -13.70 -5.95 14.63
C PRO A 71 -12.18 -6.00 14.75
N LEU A 72 -11.59 -5.26 15.70
CA LEU A 72 -10.14 -5.22 15.88
C LEU A 72 -9.58 -6.47 16.58
N ASP A 73 -10.40 -7.17 17.33
CA ASP A 73 -10.00 -8.36 18.11
C ASP A 73 -10.27 -9.65 17.34
N VAL A 74 -10.81 -9.58 16.12
CA VAL A 74 -11.04 -10.75 15.26
C VAL A 74 -9.71 -11.40 14.88
N SER A 75 -9.60 -12.70 15.14
CA SER A 75 -8.46 -13.52 14.73
C SER A 75 -8.53 -13.82 13.23
N ILE A 76 -7.36 -13.81 12.57
CA ILE A 76 -7.19 -14.15 11.16
C ILE A 76 -6.13 -15.24 10.99
N GLY A 77 -6.35 -16.14 10.03
CA GLY A 77 -5.41 -17.21 9.70
C GLY A 77 -5.79 -18.55 10.35
N LYS A 78 -6.65 -19.31 9.67
CA LYS A 78 -7.12 -20.65 10.10
C LYS A 78 -6.01 -21.69 10.28
N GLU A 79 -4.84 -21.43 9.72
CA GLU A 79 -3.68 -22.30 9.91
C GLU A 79 -3.17 -22.28 11.36
N ILE A 80 -3.46 -21.20 12.11
CA ILE A 80 -3.01 -21.02 13.50
C ILE A 80 -4.15 -21.22 14.47
N ASP A 81 -5.32 -20.64 14.16
CA ASP A 81 -6.53 -20.70 14.97
C ASP A 81 -7.70 -21.18 14.09
N PRO A 82 -8.24 -22.38 14.32
CA PRO A 82 -9.35 -22.92 13.53
C PRO A 82 -10.62 -22.05 13.57
N GLU A 83 -10.81 -21.26 14.63
CA GLU A 83 -11.96 -20.34 14.79
C GLU A 83 -11.71 -18.98 14.11
N ALA A 84 -10.48 -18.72 13.67
CA ALA A 84 -10.13 -17.49 12.97
C ALA A 84 -10.83 -17.39 11.62
N ILE A 85 -11.01 -16.16 11.13
CA ILE A 85 -11.51 -15.92 9.78
C ILE A 85 -10.38 -16.06 8.75
N GLU A 86 -10.76 -16.36 7.52
CA GLU A 86 -9.88 -16.31 6.38
C GLU A 86 -10.23 -15.10 5.52
N LEU A 87 -9.23 -14.24 5.28
CA LEU A 87 -9.42 -13.05 4.45
C LEU A 87 -9.28 -13.39 2.97
N SER A 88 -10.13 -12.83 2.13
CA SER A 88 -9.93 -12.83 0.69
C SER A 88 -8.66 -12.01 0.32
N GLY A 89 -8.13 -12.22 -0.89
CA GLY A 89 -6.98 -11.43 -1.38
C GLY A 89 -7.23 -9.92 -1.34
N GLY A 90 -8.43 -9.47 -1.71
CA GLY A 90 -8.82 -8.07 -1.64
C GLY A 90 -8.92 -7.54 -0.19
N GLN A 91 -9.46 -8.34 0.74
CA GLN A 91 -9.51 -7.97 2.17
C GLN A 91 -8.11 -7.87 2.77
N SER A 92 -7.22 -8.82 2.47
CA SER A 92 -5.82 -8.78 2.90
C SER A 92 -5.10 -7.54 2.38
N GLN A 93 -5.34 -7.15 1.13
CA GLN A 93 -4.78 -5.94 0.55
C GLN A 93 -5.29 -4.67 1.24
N ARG A 94 -6.57 -4.61 1.61
CA ARG A 94 -7.14 -3.49 2.37
C ARG A 94 -6.53 -3.38 3.78
N ILE A 95 -6.30 -4.50 4.46
CA ILE A 95 -5.56 -4.50 5.74
C ILE A 95 -4.13 -3.95 5.56
N ALA A 96 -3.43 -4.34 4.49
CA ALA A 96 -2.10 -3.81 4.19
C ALA A 96 -2.13 -2.30 3.91
N LEU A 97 -3.16 -1.80 3.24
CA LEU A 97 -3.37 -0.36 3.04
C LEU A 97 -3.69 0.38 4.35
N ALA A 98 -4.48 -0.23 5.25
CA ALA A 98 -4.73 0.34 6.59
C ALA A 98 -3.42 0.52 7.37
N ARG A 99 -2.46 -0.41 7.28
CA ARG A 99 -1.09 -0.23 7.83
C ARG A 99 -0.42 1.02 7.27
N CYS A 100 -0.48 1.22 5.95
CA CYS A 100 0.09 2.38 5.28
C CYS A 100 -0.54 3.69 5.79
N PHE A 101 -1.87 3.72 5.96
CA PHE A 101 -2.60 4.88 6.45
C PHE A 101 -2.34 5.18 7.93
N LEU A 102 -2.11 4.15 8.74
CA LEU A 102 -1.77 4.28 10.16
C LEU A 102 -0.31 4.66 10.39
N SER A 103 0.58 4.28 9.47
CA SER A 103 2.02 4.44 9.62
C SER A 103 2.43 5.90 9.84
N ARG A 104 3.32 6.12 10.81
CA ARG A 104 3.98 7.42 11.08
C ARG A 104 5.28 7.60 10.28
N SER A 105 5.64 6.64 9.44
CA SER A 105 6.85 6.69 8.60
C SER A 105 6.87 7.88 7.67
N SER A 106 8.05 8.45 7.44
CA SER A 106 8.28 9.55 6.51
C SER A 106 8.43 9.08 5.05
N LEU A 107 8.70 7.78 4.84
CA LEU A 107 8.83 7.15 3.52
C LEU A 107 7.77 6.06 3.36
N ILE A 108 7.10 6.06 2.21
CA ILE A 108 6.12 5.05 1.81
C ILE A 108 6.56 4.40 0.49
N LEU A 109 6.61 3.08 0.47
CA LEU A 109 6.83 2.30 -0.75
C LEU A 109 5.59 1.46 -1.04
N LEU A 110 5.02 1.61 -2.22
CA LEU A 110 3.81 0.92 -2.67
C LEU A 110 4.11 0.12 -3.95
N ASP A 111 3.81 -1.17 -3.92
CA ASP A 111 3.94 -2.06 -5.07
C ASP A 111 2.55 -2.60 -5.44
N GLU A 112 2.02 -2.14 -6.58
CA GLU A 112 0.70 -2.50 -7.10
C GLU A 112 -0.44 -2.36 -6.07
N PRO A 113 -0.60 -1.21 -5.39
CA PRO A 113 -1.48 -1.09 -4.22
C PRO A 113 -2.96 -1.32 -4.50
N THR A 114 -3.38 -1.30 -5.76
CA THR A 114 -4.79 -1.45 -6.18
C THR A 114 -5.07 -2.70 -7.03
N ALA A 115 -4.11 -3.61 -7.18
CA ALA A 115 -4.20 -4.74 -8.13
C ALA A 115 -5.38 -5.69 -7.86
N ALA A 116 -5.79 -5.90 -6.61
CA ALA A 116 -6.88 -6.80 -6.21
C ALA A 116 -8.13 -6.03 -5.70
N ILE A 117 -8.22 -4.73 -5.97
CA ILE A 117 -9.31 -3.88 -5.52
C ILE A 117 -10.38 -3.75 -6.61
N ASP A 118 -11.64 -3.80 -6.20
CA ASP A 118 -12.78 -3.57 -7.09
C ASP A 118 -12.73 -2.14 -7.68
N PRO A 119 -12.98 -1.95 -8.98
CA PRO A 119 -12.94 -0.65 -9.63
C PRO A 119 -13.85 0.43 -9.02
N ILE A 120 -14.93 0.03 -8.33
CA ILE A 120 -15.84 0.96 -7.67
C ILE A 120 -15.14 1.63 -6.48
N PHE A 121 -14.41 0.85 -5.69
CA PHE A 121 -13.68 1.31 -4.51
C PHE A 121 -12.32 1.92 -4.83
N GLU A 122 -11.76 1.59 -5.99
CA GLU A 122 -10.43 2.03 -6.39
C GLU A 122 -10.27 3.56 -6.39
N LYS A 123 -11.28 4.30 -6.85
CA LYS A 123 -11.20 5.77 -6.92
C LYS A 123 -11.11 6.42 -5.54
N SER A 124 -11.90 5.95 -4.57
CA SER A 124 -11.86 6.45 -3.20
C SER A 124 -10.51 6.13 -2.56
N LEU A 125 -10.02 4.92 -2.77
CA LEU A 125 -8.74 4.45 -2.26
C LEU A 125 -7.57 5.25 -2.82
N ILE A 126 -7.53 5.50 -4.12
CA ILE A 126 -6.51 6.35 -4.75
C ILE A 126 -6.53 7.75 -4.14
N ALA A 127 -7.71 8.33 -3.91
CA ALA A 127 -7.82 9.65 -3.28
C ALA A 127 -7.24 9.66 -1.84
N HIS A 128 -7.50 8.60 -1.05
CA HIS A 128 -6.92 8.45 0.28
C HIS A 128 -5.39 8.25 0.23
N LEU A 129 -4.90 7.40 -0.69
CA LEU A 129 -3.46 7.21 -0.92
C LEU A 129 -2.77 8.53 -1.27
N LEU A 130 -3.27 9.27 -2.23
CA LEU A 130 -2.71 10.55 -2.65
C LEU A 130 -2.64 11.55 -1.49
N LYS A 131 -3.67 11.59 -0.64
CA LYS A 131 -3.69 12.46 0.55
C LYS A 131 -2.60 12.07 1.56
N VAL A 132 -2.35 10.79 1.78
CA VAL A 132 -1.29 10.32 2.67
C VAL A 132 0.09 10.55 2.05
N MET A 133 0.23 10.30 0.76
CA MET A 133 1.47 10.48 0.01
C MET A 133 1.90 11.95 -0.07
N SER A 134 0.97 12.88 -0.20
CA SER A 134 1.29 14.32 -0.29
C SER A 134 2.02 14.90 0.91
N ALA A 135 1.92 14.24 2.08
CA ALA A 135 2.61 14.65 3.31
C ALA A 135 3.92 13.88 3.56
N LYS A 136 4.33 12.99 2.66
CA LYS A 136 5.45 12.07 2.87
C LYS A 136 6.24 11.88 1.58
N THR A 137 7.48 11.43 1.71
CA THR A 137 8.21 10.89 0.56
C THR A 137 7.61 9.54 0.18
N SER A 138 7.21 9.36 -1.08
CA SER A 138 6.55 8.14 -1.50
C SER A 138 7.00 7.68 -2.87
N MET A 139 7.08 6.37 -3.04
CA MET A 139 7.33 5.71 -4.32
C MET A 139 6.21 4.70 -4.57
N ILE A 140 5.67 4.72 -5.78
CA ILE A 140 4.65 3.79 -6.24
C ILE A 140 5.20 3.01 -7.44
N ILE A 141 5.06 1.70 -7.41
CA ILE A 141 5.24 0.83 -8.56
C ILE A 141 3.85 0.41 -9.00
N THR A 142 3.49 0.70 -10.24
CA THR A 142 2.16 0.37 -10.76
C THR A 142 2.14 0.30 -12.28
N HIS A 143 1.28 -0.58 -12.79
CA HIS A 143 0.88 -0.59 -14.20
C HIS A 143 -0.37 0.28 -14.46
N ARG A 144 -0.99 0.86 -13.41
CA ARG A 144 -2.16 1.73 -13.53
C ARG A 144 -1.71 3.18 -13.69
N LEU A 145 -1.79 3.68 -14.92
CA LEU A 145 -1.21 4.96 -15.27
C LEU A 145 -2.07 6.17 -14.88
N ASP A 146 -3.30 5.96 -14.44
CA ASP A 146 -4.18 7.06 -14.00
C ASP A 146 -3.62 7.83 -12.79
N ILE A 147 -2.90 7.16 -11.89
CA ILE A 147 -2.29 7.78 -10.73
C ILE A 147 -1.12 8.70 -11.10
N THR A 148 -0.50 8.51 -12.26
CA THR A 148 0.69 9.25 -12.68
C THR A 148 0.45 10.74 -12.89
N GLN A 149 -0.81 11.16 -13.03
CA GLN A 149 -1.18 12.58 -13.14
C GLN A 149 -0.98 13.35 -11.81
N PHE A 150 -0.86 12.64 -10.70
CA PHE A 150 -0.84 13.19 -9.34
C PHE A 150 0.52 13.06 -8.65
N VAL A 151 1.52 12.52 -9.33
CA VAL A 151 2.87 12.35 -8.77
C VAL A 151 3.82 13.43 -9.34
N ASP A 152 4.85 13.75 -8.56
CA ASP A 152 5.82 14.77 -8.95
C ASP A 152 6.74 14.28 -10.08
N ARG A 153 7.07 12.98 -10.07
CA ARG A 153 8.01 12.40 -11.05
C ARG A 153 7.64 10.96 -11.39
N ILE A 154 7.77 10.65 -12.66
CA ILE A 154 7.55 9.34 -13.26
C ILE A 154 8.90 8.81 -13.76
N TYR A 155 9.14 7.53 -13.54
CA TYR A 155 10.24 6.77 -14.10
C TYR A 155 9.67 5.59 -14.88
N VAL A 156 10.00 5.52 -16.17
CA VAL A 156 9.67 4.36 -17.01
C VAL A 156 10.86 3.42 -17.00
N MET A 157 10.60 2.15 -16.69
CA MET A 157 11.64 1.12 -16.62
C MET A 157 11.38 0.05 -17.69
N GLU A 158 12.44 -0.35 -18.38
CA GLU A 158 12.49 -1.44 -19.35
C GLU A 158 13.78 -2.23 -19.12
N ASP A 159 13.69 -3.55 -19.05
CA ASP A 159 14.84 -4.47 -18.86
C ASP A 159 15.76 -4.09 -17.67
N GLY A 160 15.17 -3.54 -16.60
CA GLY A 160 15.90 -3.17 -15.38
C GLY A 160 16.58 -1.77 -15.46
N GLU A 161 16.42 -1.05 -16.56
CA GLU A 161 16.98 0.29 -16.76
C GLU A 161 15.88 1.36 -16.81
N ILE A 162 16.20 2.58 -16.36
CA ILE A 162 15.32 3.73 -16.50
C ILE A 162 15.51 4.30 -17.91
N VAL A 163 14.49 4.09 -18.76
CA VAL A 163 14.51 4.55 -20.17
C VAL A 163 13.93 5.94 -20.35
N GLU A 164 12.98 6.33 -19.49
CA GLU A 164 12.40 7.69 -19.50
C GLU A 164 12.17 8.19 -18.07
N SER A 165 12.28 9.51 -17.89
CA SER A 165 11.86 10.16 -16.66
C SER A 165 11.37 11.58 -16.89
N GLY A 166 10.40 12.02 -16.06
CA GLY A 166 9.83 13.36 -16.15
C GLY A 166 8.55 13.49 -15.32
N ASN A 167 7.94 14.66 -15.31
CA ASN A 167 6.58 14.80 -14.81
C ASN A 167 5.57 14.41 -15.90
N PHE A 168 4.29 14.27 -15.53
CA PHE A 168 3.23 13.84 -16.44
C PHE A 168 3.14 14.74 -17.69
N LYS A 169 3.19 16.07 -17.52
CA LYS A 169 3.08 17.01 -18.64
C LYS A 169 4.26 16.91 -19.61
N GLU A 170 5.48 16.77 -19.06
CA GLU A 170 6.69 16.60 -19.87
C GLU A 170 6.64 15.35 -20.74
N LEU A 171 6.25 14.21 -20.16
CA LEU A 171 6.18 12.94 -20.87
C LEU A 171 5.04 12.90 -21.89
N MET A 172 3.90 13.52 -21.59
CA MET A 172 2.77 13.61 -22.53
C MET A 172 2.98 14.61 -23.66
N SER A 173 3.86 15.60 -23.50
CA SER A 173 4.11 16.65 -24.50
C SER A 173 5.00 16.22 -25.67
N LYS A 174 5.71 15.12 -25.51
CA LYS A 174 6.66 14.58 -26.50
C LYS A 174 6.24 13.17 -26.95
N LYS A 175 6.82 12.69 -28.05
CA LYS A 175 6.74 11.28 -28.41
C LYS A 175 7.56 10.49 -27.38
N SER A 176 6.90 9.63 -26.59
CA SER A 176 7.52 8.92 -25.50
C SER A 176 6.85 7.56 -25.30
N ILE A 177 7.62 6.60 -24.76
CA ILE A 177 7.11 5.27 -24.36
C ILE A 177 5.95 5.43 -23.37
N PHE A 178 6.13 6.32 -22.39
CA PHE A 178 5.10 6.61 -21.39
C PHE A 178 3.79 7.06 -22.03
N LYS A 179 3.84 7.96 -23.02
CA LYS A 179 2.65 8.46 -23.70
C LYS A 179 1.92 7.33 -24.44
N ASP A 180 2.65 6.52 -25.18
CA ASP A 180 2.08 5.37 -25.91
C ASP A 180 1.41 4.39 -24.96
N MET A 181 2.02 4.08 -23.82
CA MET A 181 1.45 3.24 -22.76
C MET A 181 0.17 3.86 -22.18
N TYR A 182 0.21 5.16 -21.86
CA TYR A 182 -0.91 5.87 -21.24
C TYR A 182 -2.14 5.94 -22.20
N GLU A 183 -1.91 6.27 -23.46
CA GLU A 183 -2.95 6.33 -24.50
C GLU A 183 -3.52 4.94 -24.78
N SER A 184 -2.69 3.91 -24.86
CA SER A 184 -3.10 2.52 -25.04
C SER A 184 -3.99 2.05 -23.90
N GLN A 185 -3.65 2.34 -22.65
CA GLN A 185 -4.44 1.93 -21.48
C GLN A 185 -5.84 2.59 -21.47
N ARG A 186 -5.98 3.77 -22.03
CA ARG A 186 -7.26 4.49 -22.15
C ARG A 186 -8.07 4.10 -23.38
N GLY A 187 -7.58 3.19 -24.20
CA GLY A 187 -8.23 2.81 -25.46
C GLY A 187 -8.22 3.92 -26.53
N ILE A 188 -7.37 4.91 -26.37
CA ILE A 188 -7.11 5.92 -27.38
C ILE A 188 -6.20 5.26 -28.40
N LYS A 189 -6.74 4.99 -29.61
CA LYS A 189 -5.93 4.42 -30.69
C LYS A 189 -4.81 5.41 -31.05
N VAL A 190 -3.58 4.94 -30.92
CA VAL A 190 -2.37 5.60 -31.44
C VAL A 190 -2.32 5.48 -32.94
#